data_ca1d14bd2c196f057eec4e66089198aa
#
_entry.id   ca1d14bd2c196f057eec4e66089198aa
#
_cell.length_a   1.000
_cell.length_b   1.000
_cell.length_c   1.000
_cell.angle_alpha   90.00
_cell.angle_beta   90.00
_cell.angle_gamma   90.00
#
_symmetry.space_group_name_H-M   'P 1'
#
loop_
_entity.id
_entity.type
_entity.pdbx_description
1 polymer ?
#
loop_
_entity_poly.entity_id
_entity_poly.type
_entity_poly.pdbx_seq_one_letter_code
_entity_poly.pdbx_strand_id
1 'polypeptide(L)'
;IADPRYRASIQRGSMSQSQRQQLYVIPRTQGDITRFVWVAFLIFGFVTALTFVLVTQYTAWQFCFHPTLGSPAGIFGQTRIYWPWDILIWMFRYFRPDSSPDVLSVIKTAQVMLAIGAMTAIIFPVAYVFRRTRRLRDERNDLHGSAHWAGAEEIEAAGILPTRANIGGVMLGAV
;
A
#
# COMPACT_ATOMS: atom_id res chain seq x y z
N ILE A 1 36.95 -35.97 40.95
CA ILE A 1 37.32 -36.09 39.52
C ILE A 1 35.99 -36.14 38.76
N ALA A 2 35.56 -35.01 38.21
CA ALA A 2 34.29 -34.89 37.51
C ALA A 2 34.44 -35.45 36.08
N ASP A 3 33.58 -36.39 35.72
CA ASP A 3 33.55 -37.09 34.45
C ASP A 3 33.48 -36.06 33.28
N PRO A 4 34.42 -36.07 32.32
CA PRO A 4 34.43 -35.16 31.18
C PRO A 4 33.18 -35.27 30.29
N ARG A 5 32.47 -36.38 30.34
CA ARG A 5 31.21 -36.58 29.63
C ARG A 5 30.07 -35.72 30.20
N TYR A 6 30.09 -35.42 31.49
CA TYR A 6 29.07 -34.58 32.13
C TYR A 6 29.23 -33.10 31.77
N ARG A 7 30.46 -32.61 31.57
CA ARG A 7 30.71 -31.24 31.09
C ARG A 7 30.26 -31.03 29.64
N ALA A 8 30.40 -32.05 28.79
CA ALA A 8 29.98 -31.95 27.40
C ALA A 8 28.46 -31.94 27.22
N SER A 9 27.70 -32.53 28.16
CA SER A 9 26.23 -32.49 28.11
C SER A 9 25.65 -31.14 28.54
N ILE A 10 26.29 -30.43 29.47
CA ILE A 10 25.86 -29.09 29.91
C ILE A 10 26.14 -28.03 28.83
N GLN A 11 27.20 -28.18 28.07
CA GLN A 11 27.54 -27.25 26.98
C GLN A 11 26.62 -27.35 25.78
N ARG A 12 25.99 -28.51 25.53
CA ARG A 12 24.98 -28.65 24.45
C ARG A 12 23.64 -28.04 24.78
N GLY A 13 23.33 -27.76 26.04
CA GLY A 13 22.05 -27.21 26.48
C GLY A 13 22.02 -25.65 26.53
N SER A 14 23.17 -25.00 26.44
CA SER A 14 23.22 -23.55 26.46
C SER A 14 23.07 -23.00 25.04
N MET A 15 21.85 -23.01 24.52
CA MET A 15 21.53 -22.10 23.40
C MET A 15 21.97 -20.71 23.81
N SER A 16 22.81 -20.07 22.98
CA SER A 16 23.29 -18.71 23.26
C SER A 16 22.08 -17.79 23.43
N GLN A 17 22.17 -16.86 24.37
CA GLN A 17 21.08 -15.89 24.60
C GLN A 17 20.67 -15.16 23.30
N SER A 18 21.57 -15.02 22.35
CA SER A 18 21.28 -14.47 21.01
C SER A 18 20.36 -15.37 20.17
N GLN A 19 20.47 -16.69 20.29
CA GLN A 19 19.52 -17.61 19.63
C GLN A 19 18.14 -17.61 20.28
N ARG A 20 18.05 -17.45 21.59
CA ARG A 20 16.76 -17.30 22.30
C ARG A 20 16.08 -15.96 21.96
N GLN A 21 16.84 -14.89 21.76
CA GLN A 21 16.28 -13.61 21.33
C GLN A 21 15.75 -13.63 19.91
N GLN A 22 16.33 -14.44 19.01
CA GLN A 22 15.80 -14.59 17.63
C GLN A 22 14.47 -15.35 17.58
N LEU A 23 14.19 -16.24 18.53
CA LEU A 23 12.91 -16.96 18.61
C LEU A 23 11.73 -16.10 19.09
N TYR A 24 11.99 -14.89 19.61
CA TYR A 24 10.97 -14.00 20.15
C TYR A 24 10.92 -12.65 19.43
N VAL A 25 11.21 -12.63 18.14
CA VAL A 25 10.95 -11.45 17.33
C VAL A 25 9.45 -11.36 17.10
N ILE A 26 8.77 -10.66 18.00
CA ILE A 26 7.38 -10.24 17.79
C ILE A 26 7.37 -9.40 16.51
N PRO A 27 6.69 -9.84 15.42
CA PRO A 27 6.62 -9.04 14.21
C PRO A 27 6.02 -7.68 14.58
N ARG A 28 6.77 -6.60 14.37
CA ARG A 28 6.31 -5.22 14.58
C ARG A 28 5.31 -4.85 13.49
N THR A 29 4.14 -5.47 13.47
CA THR A 29 3.13 -5.29 12.43
C THR A 29 2.29 -4.02 12.59
N GLN A 30 2.23 -3.43 13.80
CA GLN A 30 1.40 -2.24 14.04
C GLN A 30 1.99 -0.93 13.46
N GLY A 31 3.31 -0.78 13.41
CA GLY A 31 3.95 0.43 12.89
C GLY A 31 3.86 0.58 11.37
N ASP A 32 3.78 -0.51 10.64
CA ASP A 32 3.77 -0.49 9.18
C ASP A 32 2.41 -0.10 8.60
N ILE A 33 1.31 -0.53 9.21
CA ILE A 33 -0.05 -0.21 8.72
C ILE A 33 -0.30 1.30 8.73
N THR A 34 0.08 1.97 9.79
CA THR A 34 -0.09 3.43 9.91
C THR A 34 0.70 4.19 8.84
N ARG A 35 1.93 3.77 8.54
CA ARG A 35 2.75 4.37 7.48
C ARG A 35 2.10 4.25 6.10
N PHE A 36 1.50 3.10 5.79
CA PHE A 36 0.84 2.90 4.48
C PHE A 36 -0.40 3.77 4.30
N VAL A 37 -1.17 3.94 5.36
CA VAL A 37 -2.35 4.80 5.35
C VAL A 37 -1.93 6.25 5.08
N TRP A 38 -0.89 6.77 5.72
CA TRP A 38 -0.38 8.11 5.48
C TRP A 38 0.12 8.32 4.05
N VAL A 39 0.85 7.36 3.50
CA VAL A 39 1.31 7.41 2.11
C VAL A 39 0.13 7.42 1.14
N ALA A 40 -0.91 6.62 1.39
CA ALA A 40 -2.12 6.61 0.57
C ALA A 40 -2.84 7.96 0.62
N PHE A 41 -2.94 8.60 1.79
CA PHE A 41 -3.49 9.95 1.93
C PHE A 41 -2.67 11.00 1.20
N LEU A 42 -1.35 10.93 1.25
CA LEU A 42 -0.48 11.85 0.51
C LEU A 42 -0.65 11.70 -1.00
N ILE A 43 -0.71 10.47 -1.50
CA ILE A 43 -0.97 10.20 -2.93
C ILE A 43 -2.33 10.76 -3.33
N PHE A 44 -3.38 10.51 -2.54
CA PHE A 44 -4.72 11.04 -2.78
C PHE A 44 -4.72 12.58 -2.84
N GLY A 45 -4.14 13.21 -1.82
CA GLY A 45 -4.06 14.69 -1.76
C GLY A 45 -3.27 15.29 -2.92
N PHE A 46 -2.14 14.67 -3.27
CA PHE A 46 -1.31 15.12 -4.39
C PHE A 46 -2.03 15.01 -5.74
N VAL A 47 -2.65 13.85 -6.02
CA VAL A 47 -3.39 13.64 -7.29
C VAL A 47 -4.59 14.60 -7.37
N THR A 48 -5.30 14.79 -6.26
CA THR A 48 -6.42 15.74 -6.18
C THR A 48 -5.95 17.17 -6.46
N ALA A 49 -4.92 17.64 -5.78
CA ALA A 49 -4.37 18.98 -5.97
C ALA A 49 -3.90 19.19 -7.41
N LEU A 50 -3.18 18.23 -7.98
CA LEU A 50 -2.70 18.26 -9.35
C LEU A 50 -3.89 18.35 -10.35
N THR A 51 -4.94 17.58 -10.13
CA THR A 51 -6.16 17.61 -10.95
C THR A 51 -6.78 19.00 -10.94
N PHE A 52 -6.97 19.58 -9.76
CA PHE A 52 -7.54 20.92 -9.64
C PHE A 52 -6.68 21.97 -10.35
N VAL A 53 -5.36 21.95 -10.18
CA VAL A 53 -4.43 22.86 -10.87
C VAL A 53 -4.57 22.73 -12.38
N LEU A 54 -4.50 21.49 -12.91
CA LEU A 54 -4.55 21.25 -14.35
C LEU A 54 -5.88 21.68 -14.96
N VAL A 55 -7.01 21.35 -14.33
CA VAL A 55 -8.33 21.68 -14.85
C VAL A 55 -8.59 23.19 -14.78
N THR A 56 -8.19 23.84 -13.70
CA THR A 56 -8.30 25.30 -13.57
C THR A 56 -7.49 26.00 -14.66
N GLN A 57 -6.25 25.57 -14.85
CA GLN A 57 -5.36 26.20 -15.83
C GLN A 57 -5.81 25.92 -17.27
N TYR A 58 -6.29 24.71 -17.56
CA TYR A 58 -6.89 24.37 -18.84
C TYR A 58 -8.11 25.23 -19.15
N THR A 59 -9.01 25.40 -18.18
CA THR A 59 -10.22 26.23 -18.34
C THR A 59 -9.86 27.70 -18.56
N ALA A 60 -8.89 28.22 -17.80
CA ALA A 60 -8.39 29.58 -17.96
C ALA A 60 -7.79 29.82 -19.36
N TRP A 61 -7.06 28.83 -19.87
CA TRP A 61 -6.48 28.85 -21.22
C TRP A 61 -7.57 28.85 -22.30
N GLN A 62 -8.59 28.00 -22.16
CA GLN A 62 -9.72 27.97 -23.10
C GLN A 62 -10.49 29.30 -23.17
N PHE A 63 -10.55 30.01 -22.05
CA PHE A 63 -11.14 31.38 -22.00
C PHE A 63 -10.13 32.48 -22.34
N CYS A 64 -8.97 32.14 -22.92
CA CYS A 64 -7.91 33.08 -23.28
C CYS A 64 -7.53 34.03 -22.13
N PHE A 65 -7.55 33.54 -20.88
CA PHE A 65 -7.28 34.33 -19.68
C PHE A 65 -8.12 35.60 -19.55
N HIS A 66 -9.39 35.53 -19.96
CA HIS A 66 -10.29 36.69 -19.99
C HIS A 66 -10.44 37.34 -18.60
N PRO A 67 -10.52 38.67 -18.50
CA PRO A 67 -10.62 39.40 -17.22
C PRO A 67 -11.82 39.00 -16.35
N THR A 68 -12.90 38.49 -16.94
CA THR A 68 -14.10 38.02 -16.20
C THR A 68 -13.85 36.81 -15.31
N LEU A 69 -12.73 36.08 -15.50
CA LEU A 69 -12.34 34.97 -14.66
C LEU A 69 -11.90 35.41 -13.25
N GLY A 70 -11.64 36.70 -13.05
CA GLY A 70 -11.20 37.26 -11.77
C GLY A 70 -9.71 37.56 -11.73
N SER A 71 -9.21 37.88 -10.53
CA SER A 71 -7.80 38.20 -10.32
C SER A 71 -6.95 36.91 -10.29
N PRO A 72 -5.89 36.84 -11.12
CA PRO A 72 -4.98 35.70 -11.07
C PRO A 72 -4.19 35.67 -9.73
N ALA A 73 -3.86 34.49 -9.28
CA ALA A 73 -2.99 34.25 -8.09
C ALA A 73 -1.54 34.72 -8.38
N GLY A 74 -1.12 34.63 -9.63
CA GLY A 74 0.20 35.07 -10.07
C GLY A 74 0.27 35.25 -11.58
N ILE A 75 1.26 36.02 -12.05
CA ILE A 75 1.53 36.22 -13.46
C ILE A 75 2.95 35.71 -13.73
N PHE A 76 3.07 34.77 -14.64
CA PHE A 76 4.36 34.23 -15.07
C PHE A 76 4.55 34.50 -16.57
N GLY A 77 5.22 35.59 -16.91
CA GLY A 77 5.33 36.06 -18.29
C GLY A 77 3.98 36.48 -18.86
N GLN A 78 3.53 35.78 -19.90
CA GLN A 78 2.22 35.98 -20.51
C GLN A 78 1.12 35.09 -19.93
N THR A 79 1.47 34.11 -19.10
CA THR A 79 0.52 33.17 -18.52
C THR A 79 0.05 33.64 -17.15
N ARG A 80 -1.25 33.66 -16.96
CA ARG A 80 -1.89 33.97 -15.68
C ARG A 80 -2.17 32.67 -14.96
N ILE A 81 -1.70 32.56 -13.72
CA ILE A 81 -1.93 31.40 -12.87
C ILE A 81 -3.09 31.71 -11.94
N TYR A 82 -4.08 30.82 -11.90
CA TYR A 82 -5.25 30.93 -11.05
C TYR A 82 -5.17 29.94 -9.89
N TRP A 83 -5.92 30.20 -8.81
CA TRP A 83 -5.99 29.30 -7.68
C TRP A 83 -6.68 27.99 -8.07
N PRO A 84 -6.26 26.84 -7.57
CA PRO A 84 -6.83 25.54 -7.92
C PRO A 84 -8.34 25.44 -7.72
N TRP A 85 -8.89 26.14 -6.73
CA TRP A 85 -10.32 26.14 -6.42
C TRP A 85 -11.16 27.10 -7.25
N ASP A 86 -10.55 27.98 -8.04
CA ASP A 86 -11.30 28.94 -8.89
C ASP A 86 -12.21 28.23 -9.89
N ILE A 87 -11.83 27.02 -10.33
CA ILE A 87 -12.67 26.20 -11.20
C ILE A 87 -14.06 25.93 -10.60
N LEU A 88 -14.16 25.72 -9.28
CA LEU A 88 -15.44 25.49 -8.62
C LEU A 88 -16.30 26.76 -8.68
N ILE A 89 -15.69 27.92 -8.46
CA ILE A 89 -16.37 29.21 -8.54
C ILE A 89 -16.87 29.45 -9.97
N TRP A 90 -16.03 29.16 -10.98
CA TRP A 90 -16.40 29.29 -12.37
C TRP A 90 -17.51 28.33 -12.79
N MET A 91 -17.47 27.08 -12.30
CA MET A 91 -18.56 26.13 -12.53
C MET A 91 -19.89 26.65 -12.00
N PHE A 92 -19.95 27.19 -10.78
CA PHE A 92 -21.17 27.77 -10.23
C PHE A 92 -21.61 29.03 -10.97
N ARG A 93 -20.67 29.86 -11.45
CA ARG A 93 -20.94 31.13 -12.10
C ARG A 93 -21.41 30.98 -13.55
N TYR A 94 -20.78 30.07 -14.30
CA TYR A 94 -20.97 29.95 -15.75
C TYR A 94 -21.81 28.74 -16.16
N PHE A 95 -22.06 27.80 -15.28
CA PHE A 95 -22.98 26.69 -15.55
C PHE A 95 -24.42 27.14 -15.37
N ARG A 96 -24.91 27.96 -16.33
CA ARG A 96 -26.27 28.47 -16.35
C ARG A 96 -26.94 28.14 -17.68
N PRO A 97 -28.27 27.94 -17.70
CA PRO A 97 -29.01 27.69 -18.96
C PRO A 97 -28.82 28.77 -20.01
N ASP A 98 -28.64 30.03 -19.58
CA ASP A 98 -28.49 31.20 -20.44
C ASP A 98 -27.04 31.40 -20.95
N SER A 99 -26.11 30.53 -20.58
CA SER A 99 -24.73 30.62 -21.05
C SER A 99 -24.62 30.22 -22.52
N SER A 100 -23.69 30.87 -23.25
CA SER A 100 -23.44 30.53 -24.65
C SER A 100 -23.01 29.04 -24.77
N PRO A 101 -23.35 28.36 -25.89
CA PRO A 101 -23.01 26.96 -26.08
C PRO A 101 -21.51 26.69 -25.98
N ASP A 102 -20.67 27.63 -26.39
CA ASP A 102 -19.21 27.51 -26.32
C ASP A 102 -18.71 27.49 -24.87
N VAL A 103 -19.19 28.40 -24.02
CA VAL A 103 -18.87 28.44 -22.60
C VAL A 103 -19.35 27.15 -21.91
N LEU A 104 -20.55 26.69 -22.25
CA LEU A 104 -21.11 25.49 -21.68
C LEU A 104 -20.28 24.23 -22.05
N SER A 105 -19.76 24.18 -23.29
CA SER A 105 -18.91 23.09 -23.75
C SER A 105 -17.59 23.00 -22.96
N VAL A 106 -16.94 24.14 -22.70
CA VAL A 106 -15.70 24.22 -21.90
C VAL A 106 -15.95 23.80 -20.47
N ILE A 107 -17.05 24.27 -19.86
CA ILE A 107 -17.38 23.89 -18.47
C ILE A 107 -17.74 22.40 -18.37
N LYS A 108 -18.46 21.83 -19.33
CA LYS A 108 -18.72 20.36 -19.36
C LYS A 108 -17.43 19.55 -19.49
N THR A 109 -16.50 20.01 -20.34
CA THR A 109 -15.19 19.36 -20.47
C THR A 109 -14.42 19.42 -19.16
N ALA A 110 -14.41 20.56 -18.48
CA ALA A 110 -13.80 20.69 -17.16
C ALA A 110 -14.43 19.76 -16.12
N GLN A 111 -15.74 19.57 -16.12
CA GLN A 111 -16.44 18.61 -15.25
C GLN A 111 -16.00 17.17 -15.52
N VAL A 112 -15.91 16.78 -16.79
CA VAL A 112 -15.42 15.44 -17.17
C VAL A 112 -13.98 15.23 -16.70
N MET A 113 -13.10 16.24 -16.89
CA MET A 113 -11.72 16.17 -16.43
C MET A 113 -11.63 16.05 -14.90
N LEU A 114 -12.44 16.80 -14.15
CA LEU A 114 -12.53 16.67 -12.70
C LEU A 114 -13.02 15.28 -12.27
N ALA A 115 -14.03 14.73 -12.95
CA ALA A 115 -14.54 13.38 -12.66
C ALA A 115 -13.46 12.31 -12.89
N ILE A 116 -12.73 12.39 -14.01
CA ILE A 116 -11.60 11.48 -14.29
C ILE A 116 -10.50 11.63 -13.24
N GLY A 117 -10.17 12.87 -12.88
CA GLY A 117 -9.18 13.14 -11.82
C GLY A 117 -9.60 12.59 -10.46
N ALA A 118 -10.87 12.75 -10.08
CA ALA A 118 -11.41 12.20 -8.83
C ALA A 118 -11.37 10.66 -8.83
N MET A 119 -11.75 10.03 -9.93
CA MET A 119 -11.64 8.57 -10.08
C MET A 119 -10.18 8.10 -9.95
N THR A 120 -9.26 8.80 -10.59
CA THR A 120 -7.83 8.52 -10.53
C THR A 120 -7.30 8.68 -9.10
N ALA A 121 -7.69 9.76 -8.41
CA ALA A 121 -7.31 10.02 -7.03
C ALA A 121 -7.77 8.93 -6.05
N ILE A 122 -8.88 8.26 -6.33
CA ILE A 122 -9.39 7.14 -5.52
C ILE A 122 -8.68 5.83 -5.90
N ILE A 123 -8.58 5.53 -7.19
CA ILE A 123 -8.06 4.24 -7.68
C ILE A 123 -6.58 4.06 -7.31
N PHE A 124 -5.74 5.09 -7.43
CA PHE A 124 -4.31 4.97 -7.18
C PHE A 124 -3.97 4.59 -5.73
N PRO A 125 -4.45 5.28 -4.69
CA PRO A 125 -4.17 4.89 -3.32
C PRO A 125 -4.78 3.54 -2.95
N VAL A 126 -5.98 3.22 -3.45
CA VAL A 126 -6.60 1.90 -3.22
C VAL A 126 -5.75 0.79 -3.84
N ALA A 127 -5.32 0.95 -5.10
CA ALA A 127 -4.45 -0.01 -5.76
C ALA A 127 -3.10 -0.16 -5.04
N TYR A 128 -2.54 0.95 -4.55
CA TYR A 128 -1.30 0.94 -3.77
C TYR A 128 -1.46 0.12 -2.48
N VAL A 129 -2.49 0.40 -1.68
CA VAL A 129 -2.78 -0.32 -0.43
C VAL A 129 -3.03 -1.80 -0.72
N PHE A 130 -3.83 -2.12 -1.75
CA PHE A 130 -4.17 -3.49 -2.09
C PHE A 130 -2.94 -4.32 -2.53
N ARG A 131 -2.07 -3.75 -3.38
CA ARG A 131 -0.83 -4.41 -3.81
C ARG A 131 0.09 -4.67 -2.62
N ARG A 132 0.18 -3.71 -1.71
CA ARG A 132 1.06 -3.82 -0.54
C ARG A 132 0.53 -4.84 0.47
N THR A 133 -0.77 -4.83 0.72
CA THR A 133 -1.42 -5.79 1.64
C THR A 133 -1.30 -7.22 1.13
N ARG A 134 -1.40 -7.45 -0.18
CA ARG A 134 -1.18 -8.78 -0.75
C ARG A 134 0.23 -9.29 -0.46
N ARG A 135 1.26 -8.49 -0.72
CA ARG A 135 2.65 -8.88 -0.44
C ARG A 135 2.88 -9.24 1.04
N LEU A 136 2.35 -8.43 1.97
CA LEU A 136 2.46 -8.71 3.40
C LEU A 136 1.70 -9.98 3.83
N ARG A 137 0.64 -10.34 3.11
CA ARG A 137 -0.13 -11.56 3.37
C ARG A 137 0.64 -12.80 2.92
N ASP A 138 1.31 -12.71 1.78
CA ASP A 138 2.14 -13.80 1.26
C ASP A 138 3.33 -14.05 2.19
N GLU A 139 4.07 -13.01 2.59
CA GLU A 139 5.17 -13.11 3.58
C GLU A 139 4.71 -13.69 4.93
N ARG A 140 3.47 -13.41 5.36
CA ARG A 140 2.93 -13.93 6.61
C ARG A 140 2.51 -15.40 6.53
N ASN A 141 2.07 -15.86 5.38
CA ASN A 141 1.77 -17.28 5.19
C ASN A 141 3.04 -18.13 5.26
N ASP A 142 4.18 -17.61 4.81
CA ASP A 142 5.47 -18.29 4.93
C ASP A 142 6.00 -18.32 6.36
N LEU A 143 5.69 -17.30 7.20
CA LEU A 143 6.11 -17.24 8.62
C LEU A 143 5.43 -18.28 9.51
N HIS A 144 4.26 -18.77 9.16
CA HIS A 144 3.57 -19.82 9.90
C HIS A 144 4.05 -21.24 9.51
N GLY A 145 5.06 -21.32 8.62
CA GLY A 145 5.45 -22.54 7.95
C GLY A 145 4.26 -23.10 7.16
N SER A 146 4.49 -23.72 6.07
CA SER A 146 3.49 -24.58 5.45
C SER A 146 3.29 -25.79 6.38
N ALA A 147 2.52 -25.63 7.47
CA ALA A 147 2.11 -26.75 8.28
C ALA A 147 1.17 -27.61 7.42
N HIS A 148 1.77 -28.42 6.58
CA HIS A 148 1.08 -29.53 5.93
C HIS A 148 1.36 -30.78 6.73
N TRP A 149 0.40 -31.68 6.75
CA TRP A 149 0.62 -32.99 7.34
C TRP A 149 1.75 -33.67 6.55
N ALA A 150 2.81 -34.05 7.25
CA ALA A 150 3.95 -34.70 6.62
C ALA A 150 3.49 -35.97 5.88
N GLY A 151 3.84 -36.04 4.60
CA GLY A 151 3.59 -37.25 3.81
C GLY A 151 4.41 -38.44 4.32
N ALA A 152 3.99 -39.63 3.96
CA ALA A 152 4.72 -40.87 4.39
C ALA A 152 6.20 -40.84 4.01
N GLU A 153 6.53 -40.28 2.83
CA GLU A 153 7.91 -40.13 2.33
C GLU A 153 8.75 -39.15 3.18
N GLU A 154 8.14 -38.07 3.65
CA GLU A 154 8.82 -37.08 4.49
C GLU A 154 9.07 -37.62 5.91
N ILE A 155 8.14 -38.41 6.44
CA ILE A 155 8.26 -39.08 7.75
C ILE A 155 9.36 -40.13 7.69
N GLU A 156 9.45 -40.86 6.58
CA GLU A 156 10.49 -41.86 6.34
C GLU A 156 11.88 -41.21 6.18
N ALA A 157 11.96 -40.12 5.38
CA ALA A 157 13.19 -39.35 5.20
C ALA A 157 13.68 -38.69 6.48
N ALA A 158 12.78 -38.28 7.37
CA ALA A 158 13.09 -37.75 8.71
C ALA A 158 13.57 -38.84 9.70
N GLY A 159 13.49 -40.13 9.35
CA GLY A 159 13.91 -41.22 10.19
C GLY A 159 13.09 -41.38 11.47
N ILE A 160 11.85 -40.92 11.50
CA ILE A 160 10.97 -40.94 12.67
C ILE A 160 10.27 -42.29 12.79
N LEU A 161 10.16 -43.03 11.68
CA LEU A 161 9.59 -44.39 11.70
C LEU A 161 10.57 -45.40 12.33
N PRO A 162 10.08 -46.30 13.18
CA PRO A 162 10.90 -47.37 13.76
C PRO A 162 11.36 -48.30 12.64
N THR A 163 12.65 -48.30 12.34
CA THR A 163 13.29 -49.23 11.43
C THR A 163 13.96 -50.34 12.27
N ARG A 164 14.18 -51.52 11.71
CA ARG A 164 14.87 -52.61 12.40
C ARG A 164 16.23 -52.25 13.01
N ALA A 165 16.84 -51.15 12.50
CA ALA A 165 18.10 -50.62 13.01
C ALA A 165 17.90 -49.51 14.08
N ASN A 166 16.69 -48.93 14.22
CA ASN A 166 16.39 -47.88 15.18
C ASN A 166 15.06 -48.15 15.88
N ILE A 167 15.15 -48.85 17.00
CA ILE A 167 13.99 -49.29 17.81
C ILE A 167 13.41 -48.15 18.65
N GLY A 168 14.04 -46.97 18.67
CA GLY A 168 13.65 -45.80 19.48
C GLY A 168 12.62 -44.87 18.84
N GLY A 169 11.99 -45.22 17.74
CA GLY A 169 10.98 -44.41 17.08
C GLY A 169 9.67 -44.33 17.87
N VAL A 170 9.08 -43.17 17.97
CA VAL A 170 7.77 -42.97 18.60
C VAL A 170 6.68 -43.48 17.65
N MET A 171 5.93 -44.50 18.07
CA MET A 171 4.71 -44.95 17.37
C MET A 171 3.61 -43.90 17.53
N LEU A 172 3.41 -43.10 16.53
CA LEU A 172 2.20 -42.25 16.42
C LEU A 172 1.13 -43.15 15.78
N GLY A 173 0.15 -43.57 16.58
CA GLY A 173 -0.92 -44.48 16.34
C GLY A 173 -1.31 -44.73 14.87
N ALA A 174 -1.44 -46.00 14.52
CA ALA A 174 -2.09 -46.42 13.28
C ALA A 174 -3.62 -46.22 13.45
N VAL A 175 -4.22 -45.51 12.49
CA VAL A 175 -5.67 -45.49 12.28
C VAL A 175 -6.05 -46.67 11.43
#